data_f514442a1032439efae02dc9e72ada04
#
_entry.id   f514442a1032439efae02dc9e72ada04
#
_cell.length_a   1.000
_cell.length_b   1.000
_cell.length_c   1.000
_cell.angle_alpha   90.00
_cell.angle_beta   90.00
_cell.angle_gamma   90.00
#
_symmetry.space_group_name_H-M   'P 1'
#
loop_
_entity.id
_entity.type
_entity.pdbx_description
1 polymer ?
#
loop_
_entity_poly.entity_id
_entity_poly.type
_entity_poly.pdbx_seq_one_letter_code
_entity_poly.pdbx_strand_id
1 'polypeptide(L)'
;MVLDTDVVIAGLRSPTGASAELLRMARRGELTLLISVPLFIEYDAKCLEKEHLDAAGLTTQDVQVFLDALTVIAEPVSIHFTWRPQLTDPADEMVLETAINGQAKALVTFNQRHFGKAPAAFGIELLLPSEALRRLR
;
A
#
# COMPACT_ATOMS: atom_id res chain seq x y z
N MET A 1 3.30 -8.38 1.25
CA MET A 1 1.97 -7.81 0.93
C MET A 1 2.10 -6.45 0.27
N VAL A 2 1.07 -6.05 -0.44
CA VAL A 2 0.99 -4.73 -1.06
C VAL A 2 -0.03 -3.90 -0.29
N LEU A 3 0.32 -2.66 0.05
CA LEU A 3 -0.59 -1.72 0.68
C LEU A 3 -1.12 -0.74 -0.37
N ASP A 4 -2.45 -0.60 -0.44
CA ASP A 4 -3.06 0.46 -1.22
C ASP A 4 -2.68 1.81 -0.62
N THR A 5 -2.70 2.85 -1.41
CA THR A 5 -2.32 4.21 -1.00
C THR A 5 -3.14 4.69 0.21
N ASP A 6 -4.43 4.36 0.27
CA ASP A 6 -5.28 4.74 1.39
C ASP A 6 -4.80 4.19 2.73
N VAL A 7 -4.17 3.02 2.73
CA VAL A 7 -3.62 2.39 3.94
C VAL A 7 -2.37 3.15 4.40
N VAL A 8 -1.51 3.56 3.47
CA VAL A 8 -0.33 4.36 3.80
C VAL A 8 -0.74 5.72 4.37
N ILE A 9 -1.71 6.37 3.74
CA ILE A 9 -2.24 7.64 4.23
C ILE A 9 -2.83 7.49 5.63
N ALA A 10 -3.64 6.46 5.85
CA ALA A 10 -4.23 6.19 7.17
C ALA A 10 -3.17 5.98 8.24
N GLY A 11 -2.07 5.30 7.89
CA GLY A 11 -0.95 5.08 8.80
C GLY A 11 -0.26 6.37 9.22
N LEU A 12 -0.17 7.33 8.30
CA LEU A 12 0.39 8.64 8.60
C LEU A 12 -0.56 9.50 9.44
N ARG A 13 -1.88 9.37 9.21
CA ARG A 13 -2.90 10.18 9.89
C ARG A 13 -3.26 9.68 11.27
N SER A 14 -3.12 8.38 11.53
CA SER A 14 -3.56 7.76 12.80
C SER A 14 -2.47 6.83 13.34
N PRO A 15 -1.60 7.34 14.24
CA PRO A 15 -0.48 6.54 14.77
C PRO A 15 -0.92 5.31 15.58
N THR A 16 -2.16 5.27 16.06
CA THR A 16 -2.67 4.16 16.88
C THR A 16 -3.48 3.13 16.09
N GLY A 17 -3.69 3.37 14.80
CA GLY A 17 -4.51 2.50 13.96
C GLY A 17 -3.75 1.27 13.44
N ALA A 18 -4.51 0.33 12.88
CA ALA A 18 -3.96 -0.90 12.30
C ALA A 18 -2.99 -0.61 11.15
N SER A 19 -3.28 0.39 10.33
CA SER A 19 -2.40 0.78 9.21
C SER A 19 -1.02 1.20 9.71
N ALA A 20 -0.96 2.02 10.75
CA ALA A 20 0.32 2.44 11.35
C ALA A 20 1.09 1.25 11.93
N GLU A 21 0.39 0.30 12.55
CA GLU A 21 1.04 -0.91 13.07
C GLU A 21 1.64 -1.76 11.97
N LEU A 22 0.95 -1.91 10.84
CA LEU A 22 1.52 -2.62 9.69
C LEU A 22 2.81 -1.97 9.20
N LEU A 23 2.84 -0.63 9.15
CA LEU A 23 4.04 0.11 8.74
C LEU A 23 5.18 -0.09 9.75
N ARG A 24 4.87 -0.09 11.05
CA ARG A 24 5.87 -0.38 12.10
C ARG A 24 6.41 -1.80 11.99
N MET A 25 5.54 -2.78 11.72
CA MET A 25 5.95 -4.17 11.54
C MET A 25 6.88 -4.31 10.34
N ALA A 26 6.59 -3.62 9.25
CA ALA A 26 7.47 -3.61 8.08
C ALA A 26 8.86 -3.06 8.45
N ARG A 27 8.89 -1.97 9.21
CA ARG A 27 10.15 -1.37 9.65
C ARG A 27 10.96 -2.31 10.55
N ARG A 28 10.28 -3.12 11.36
CA ARG A 28 10.94 -4.11 12.24
C ARG A 28 11.35 -5.40 11.51
N GLY A 29 11.03 -5.52 10.22
CA GLY A 29 11.32 -6.73 9.46
C GLY A 29 10.35 -7.88 9.70
N GLU A 30 9.22 -7.61 10.33
CA GLU A 30 8.18 -8.62 10.63
C GLU A 30 7.19 -8.81 9.48
N LEU A 31 7.28 -7.96 8.48
CA LEU A 31 6.38 -7.92 7.34
C LEU A 31 7.14 -7.41 6.13
N THR A 32 7.04 -8.10 5.00
CA THR A 32 7.64 -7.64 3.75
C THR A 32 6.61 -6.87 2.93
N LEU A 33 6.89 -5.60 2.67
CA LEU A 33 6.10 -4.78 1.77
C LEU A 33 6.67 -4.87 0.36
N LEU A 34 5.79 -4.92 -0.64
CA LEU A 34 6.14 -4.93 -2.04
C LEU A 34 5.77 -3.58 -2.64
N ILE A 35 6.72 -2.94 -3.30
CA ILE A 35 6.50 -1.62 -3.92
C ILE A 35 7.10 -1.62 -5.32
N SER A 36 6.29 -1.22 -6.31
CA SER A 36 6.77 -0.93 -7.66
C SER A 36 7.02 0.56 -7.82
N VAL A 37 7.74 0.95 -8.87
CA VAL A 37 7.96 2.37 -9.17
C VAL A 37 6.64 3.12 -9.37
N PRO A 38 5.67 2.61 -10.18
CA PRO A 38 4.39 3.30 -10.31
C PRO A 38 3.64 3.47 -8.99
N LEU A 39 3.68 2.45 -8.13
CA LEU A 39 3.01 2.52 -6.83
C LEU A 39 3.70 3.54 -5.92
N PHE A 40 5.02 3.59 -5.92
CA PHE A 40 5.76 4.59 -5.14
C PHE A 40 5.41 6.01 -5.59
N ILE A 41 5.33 6.24 -6.89
CA ILE A 41 4.94 7.55 -7.43
C ILE A 41 3.54 7.94 -6.94
N GLU A 42 2.62 6.98 -6.88
CA GLU A 42 1.27 7.22 -6.36
C GLU A 42 1.30 7.55 -4.86
N TYR A 43 2.09 6.84 -4.06
CA TYR A 43 2.26 7.16 -2.64
C TYR A 43 2.80 8.59 -2.48
N ASP A 44 3.83 8.94 -3.23
CA ASP A 44 4.44 10.26 -3.17
C ASP A 44 3.42 11.36 -3.50
N ALA A 45 2.70 11.20 -4.60
CA ALA A 45 1.73 12.18 -5.05
C ALA A 45 0.59 12.38 -4.03
N LYS A 46 0.05 11.28 -3.50
CA LYS A 46 -1.13 11.34 -2.62
C LYS A 46 -0.78 11.72 -1.18
N CYS A 47 0.31 11.17 -0.64
CA CYS A 47 0.71 11.48 0.74
C CYS A 47 1.15 12.93 0.92
N LEU A 48 1.59 13.59 -0.15
CA LEU A 48 2.02 15.00 -0.10
C LEU A 48 0.88 15.97 -0.38
N GLU A 49 -0.35 15.51 -0.62
CA GLU A 49 -1.50 16.41 -0.75
C GLU A 49 -1.71 17.17 0.57
N LYS A 50 -1.98 18.46 0.46
CA LYS A 50 -2.11 19.36 1.63
C LYS A 50 -3.13 18.84 2.64
N GLU A 51 -4.25 18.32 2.17
CA GLU A 51 -5.30 17.75 3.04
C GLU A 51 -4.74 16.67 3.97
N HIS A 52 -3.91 15.77 3.42
CA HIS A 52 -3.35 14.68 4.21
C HIS A 52 -2.24 15.14 5.14
N LEU A 53 -1.42 16.10 4.69
CA LEU A 53 -0.38 16.70 5.54
C LEU A 53 -1.00 17.39 6.75
N ASP A 54 -2.02 18.20 6.52
CA ASP A 54 -2.70 18.93 7.59
C ASP A 54 -3.37 17.96 8.58
N ALA A 55 -4.05 16.93 8.07
CA ALA A 55 -4.71 15.94 8.92
C ALA A 55 -3.73 15.11 9.75
N ALA A 56 -2.54 14.86 9.23
CA ALA A 56 -1.50 14.10 9.94
C ALA A 56 -0.65 14.98 10.85
N GLY A 57 -0.70 16.30 10.69
CA GLY A 57 0.16 17.22 11.41
C GLY A 57 1.63 17.10 10.99
N LEU A 58 1.87 16.73 9.73
CA LEU A 58 3.21 16.51 9.19
C LEU A 58 3.55 17.55 8.12
N THR A 59 4.85 17.79 7.97
CA THR A 59 5.36 18.63 6.88
C THR A 59 5.64 17.79 5.64
N THR A 60 5.81 18.45 4.49
CA THR A 60 6.26 17.77 3.27
C THR A 60 7.55 17.00 3.51
N GLN A 61 8.50 17.59 4.24
CA GLN A 61 9.78 16.95 4.52
C GLN A 61 9.61 15.70 5.38
N ASP A 62 8.75 15.75 6.40
CA ASP A 62 8.45 14.58 7.24
C ASP A 62 7.97 13.41 6.42
N VAL A 63 7.04 13.66 5.50
CA VAL A 63 6.47 12.63 4.64
C VAL A 63 7.50 12.10 3.64
N GLN A 64 8.32 12.96 3.06
CA GLN A 64 9.38 12.53 2.16
C GLN A 64 10.38 11.61 2.85
N VAL A 65 10.79 11.94 4.07
CA VAL A 65 11.68 11.09 4.88
C VAL A 65 11.02 9.73 5.13
N PHE A 66 9.74 9.72 5.46
CA PHE A 66 9.01 8.47 5.67
C PHE A 66 8.94 7.62 4.40
N LEU A 67 8.60 8.23 3.25
CA LEU A 67 8.51 7.51 1.99
C LEU A 67 9.86 6.96 1.53
N ASP A 68 10.93 7.72 1.73
CA ASP A 68 12.28 7.25 1.44
C ASP A 68 12.64 6.04 2.30
N ALA A 69 12.27 6.06 3.58
CA ALA A 69 12.48 4.93 4.47
C ALA A 69 11.71 3.68 4.00
N LEU A 70 10.50 3.86 3.49
CA LEU A 70 9.72 2.75 2.92
C LEU A 70 10.46 2.09 1.75
N THR A 71 11.07 2.88 0.87
CA THR A 71 11.79 2.31 -0.29
C THR A 71 13.01 1.51 0.12
N VAL A 72 13.62 1.83 1.26
CA VAL A 72 14.77 1.09 1.78
C VAL A 72 14.36 -0.27 2.31
N ILE A 73 13.22 -0.35 3.01
CA ILE A 73 12.77 -1.59 3.66
C ILE A 73 11.88 -2.45 2.77
N ALA A 74 11.27 -1.89 1.74
CA ALA A 74 10.38 -2.63 0.86
C ALA A 74 11.17 -3.47 -0.15
N GLU A 75 10.57 -4.58 -0.57
CA GLU A 75 11.08 -5.36 -1.68
C GLU A 75 10.59 -4.74 -3.00
N PRO A 76 11.50 -4.37 -3.91
CA PRO A 76 11.10 -3.76 -5.18
C PRO A 76 10.45 -4.79 -6.11
N VAL A 77 9.42 -4.36 -6.80
CA VAL A 77 8.70 -5.18 -7.78
C VAL A 77 8.81 -4.55 -9.15
N SER A 78 9.28 -5.32 -10.12
CA SER A 78 9.30 -4.90 -11.53
C SER A 78 7.99 -5.30 -12.20
N ILE A 79 7.37 -4.37 -12.91
CA ILE A 79 6.12 -4.65 -13.63
C ILE A 79 6.46 -5.20 -15.00
N HIS A 80 6.26 -6.49 -15.18
CA HIS A 80 6.49 -7.20 -16.46
C HIS A 80 5.18 -7.50 -17.19
N PHE A 81 4.09 -7.69 -16.43
CA PHE A 81 2.81 -8.09 -16.97
C PHE A 81 1.72 -7.11 -16.57
N THR A 82 0.88 -6.74 -17.53
CA THR A 82 -0.32 -5.94 -17.31
C THR A 82 -1.51 -6.67 -17.91
N TRP A 83 -2.61 -6.73 -17.15
CA TRP A 83 -3.86 -7.36 -17.60
C TRP A 83 -4.97 -6.33 -17.58
N ARG A 84 -4.72 -5.17 -18.16
CA ARG A 84 -5.69 -4.08 -18.17
C ARG A 84 -6.71 -4.23 -19.28
N PRO A 85 -7.96 -3.77 -19.07
CA PRO A 85 -8.45 -3.30 -17.78
C PRO A 85 -9.00 -4.45 -16.92
N GLN A 86 -8.65 -4.47 -15.64
CA GLN A 86 -9.25 -5.34 -14.64
C GLN A 86 -10.13 -4.53 -13.70
N LEU A 87 -9.79 -3.26 -13.51
CA LEU A 87 -10.42 -2.35 -12.57
C LEU A 87 -10.83 -1.06 -13.27
N THR A 88 -11.73 -0.31 -12.63
CA THR A 88 -12.24 0.95 -13.19
C THR A 88 -11.23 2.08 -13.07
N ASP A 89 -10.54 2.16 -11.92
CA ASP A 89 -9.60 3.25 -11.63
C ASP A 89 -8.16 2.85 -11.97
N PRO A 90 -7.45 3.64 -12.81
CA PRO A 90 -6.05 3.36 -13.12
C PRO A 90 -5.11 3.32 -11.91
N ALA A 91 -5.41 4.09 -10.86
CA ALA A 91 -4.60 4.04 -9.62
C ALA A 91 -4.72 2.68 -8.94
N ASP A 92 -5.93 2.11 -8.90
CA ASP A 92 -6.17 0.78 -8.35
C ASP A 92 -5.48 -0.30 -9.21
N GLU A 93 -5.45 -0.11 -10.52
CA GLU A 93 -4.73 -1.02 -11.44
C GLU A 93 -3.25 -1.12 -11.07
N MET A 94 -2.60 0.00 -10.72
CA MET A 94 -1.18 -0.01 -10.34
C MET A 94 -0.95 -0.82 -9.06
N VAL A 95 -1.87 -0.74 -8.11
CA VAL A 95 -1.79 -1.53 -6.87
C VAL A 95 -1.93 -3.01 -7.18
N LEU A 96 -2.92 -3.37 -7.97
CA LEU A 96 -3.17 -4.76 -8.37
C LEU A 96 -1.98 -5.33 -9.17
N GLU A 97 -1.45 -4.57 -10.12
CA GLU A 97 -0.31 -5.01 -10.93
C GLU A 97 0.92 -5.27 -10.07
N THR A 98 1.16 -4.43 -9.07
CA THR A 98 2.26 -4.64 -8.12
C THR A 98 2.07 -5.96 -7.38
N ALA A 99 0.85 -6.25 -6.95
CA ALA A 99 0.54 -7.49 -6.24
C ALA A 99 0.73 -8.71 -7.15
N ILE A 100 0.26 -8.64 -8.40
CA ILE A 100 0.39 -9.74 -9.37
C ILE A 100 1.86 -10.00 -9.70
N ASN A 101 2.59 -8.96 -10.11
CA ASN A 101 3.98 -9.11 -10.54
C ASN A 101 4.92 -9.46 -9.38
N GLY A 102 4.59 -9.02 -8.17
CA GLY A 102 5.34 -9.34 -6.96
C GLY A 102 4.94 -10.65 -6.32
N GLN A 103 3.95 -11.35 -6.88
CA GLN A 103 3.41 -12.59 -6.33
C GLN A 103 3.00 -12.42 -4.86
N ALA A 104 2.32 -11.32 -4.56
CA ALA A 104 1.87 -11.01 -3.21
C ALA A 104 0.83 -12.01 -2.74
N LYS A 105 0.86 -12.34 -1.47
CA LYS A 105 -0.18 -13.16 -0.83
C LYS A 105 -1.41 -12.33 -0.49
N ALA A 106 -1.21 -11.05 -0.22
CA ALA A 106 -2.28 -10.16 0.21
C ALA A 106 -2.13 -8.76 -0.36
N LEU A 107 -3.28 -8.15 -0.65
CA LEU A 107 -3.45 -6.74 -1.00
C LEU A 107 -4.31 -6.12 0.10
N VAL A 108 -3.81 -5.07 0.74
CA VAL A 108 -4.48 -4.44 1.88
C VAL A 108 -5.05 -3.11 1.46
N THR A 109 -6.35 -2.92 1.65
CA THR A 109 -7.07 -1.71 1.26
C THR A 109 -8.31 -1.49 2.12
N PHE A 110 -8.72 -0.24 2.28
CA PHE A 110 -10.02 0.11 2.84
C PHE A 110 -11.12 0.06 1.77
N ASN A 111 -10.75 0.14 0.47
CA ASN A 111 -11.69 0.23 -0.65
C ASN A 111 -11.84 -1.10 -1.36
N GLN A 112 -12.26 -2.14 -0.64
CA GLN A 112 -12.35 -3.49 -1.19
C GLN A 112 -13.24 -3.59 -2.42
N ARG A 113 -14.30 -2.78 -2.50
CA ARG A 113 -15.20 -2.77 -3.66
C ARG A 113 -14.50 -2.39 -4.96
N HIS A 114 -13.46 -1.54 -4.89
CA HIS A 114 -12.72 -1.11 -6.06
C HIS A 114 -11.97 -2.27 -6.72
N PHE A 115 -11.61 -3.27 -5.94
CA PHE A 115 -10.86 -4.43 -6.42
C PHE A 115 -11.74 -5.63 -6.77
N GLY A 116 -12.93 -5.71 -6.17
CA GLY A 116 -13.89 -6.77 -6.44
C GLY A 116 -13.28 -8.16 -6.33
N LYS A 117 -13.49 -8.97 -7.37
CA LYS A 117 -12.99 -10.35 -7.43
C LYS A 117 -11.64 -10.48 -8.14
N ALA A 118 -11.10 -9.40 -8.68
CA ALA A 118 -9.87 -9.45 -9.46
C ALA A 118 -8.67 -10.01 -8.69
N PRO A 119 -8.40 -9.59 -7.43
CA PRO A 119 -7.27 -10.16 -6.69
C PRO A 119 -7.39 -11.68 -6.49
N ALA A 120 -8.58 -12.17 -6.19
CA ALA A 120 -8.80 -13.61 -5.96
C ALA A 120 -8.48 -14.44 -7.19
N ALA A 121 -8.73 -13.91 -8.40
CA ALA A 121 -8.41 -14.59 -9.65
C ALA A 121 -6.91 -14.86 -9.80
N PHE A 122 -6.07 -14.10 -9.10
CA PHE A 122 -4.62 -14.26 -9.12
C PHE A 122 -4.08 -14.86 -7.81
N GLY A 123 -4.96 -15.39 -6.98
CA GLY A 123 -4.56 -16.00 -5.71
C GLY A 123 -4.15 -15.00 -4.63
N ILE A 124 -4.60 -13.76 -4.73
CA ILE A 124 -4.26 -12.69 -3.81
C ILE A 124 -5.43 -12.46 -2.85
N GLU A 125 -5.17 -12.54 -1.55
CA GLU A 125 -6.17 -12.22 -0.53
C GLU A 125 -6.39 -10.72 -0.46
N LEU A 126 -7.65 -10.28 -0.39
CA LEU A 126 -8.01 -8.87 -0.24
C LEU A 126 -8.38 -8.64 1.22
N LEU A 127 -7.61 -7.81 1.93
CA LEU A 127 -7.73 -7.63 3.38
C LEU A 127 -7.89 -6.17 3.76
N LEU A 128 -8.66 -5.91 4.82
CA LEU A 128 -8.61 -4.67 5.56
C LEU A 128 -7.31 -4.63 6.40
N PRO A 129 -6.81 -3.44 6.77
CA PRO A 129 -5.62 -3.38 7.64
C PRO A 129 -5.76 -4.17 8.93
N SER A 130 -6.93 -4.12 9.57
CA SER A 130 -7.19 -4.89 10.80
C SER A 130 -7.15 -6.40 10.55
N GLU A 131 -7.65 -6.85 9.41
CA GLU A 131 -7.60 -8.26 9.02
C GLU A 131 -6.17 -8.70 8.74
N ALA A 132 -5.40 -7.87 8.02
CA ALA A 132 -3.99 -8.16 7.76
C ALA A 132 -3.20 -8.28 9.05
N LEU A 133 -3.45 -7.39 10.00
CA LEU A 133 -2.79 -7.40 11.30
C LEU A 133 -3.09 -8.71 12.05
N ARG A 134 -4.33 -9.16 12.04
CA ARG A 134 -4.71 -10.44 12.67
C ARG A 134 -4.02 -11.65 12.02
N ARG A 135 -3.83 -11.61 10.69
CA ARG A 135 -3.15 -12.69 9.94
C ARG A 135 -1.68 -12.82 10.34
N LEU A 136 -1.05 -11.70 10.73
CA LEU A 136 0.36 -11.65 11.09
C LEU A 136 0.65 -12.01 12.55
N ARG A 137 -0.39 -12.06 13.37
CA ARG A 137 -0.26 -12.35 14.81
C ARG A 137 -0.59 -13.79 15.16
#